data_ce0a00231f47d78c44e3dfef83fa106e
#
_entry.id   ce0a00231f47d78c44e3dfef83fa106e
#
_cell.length_a   1.000
_cell.length_b   1.000
_cell.length_c   1.000
_cell.angle_alpha   90.00
_cell.angle_beta   90.00
_cell.angle_gamma   90.00
#
_symmetry.space_group_name_H-M   'P 1'
#
loop_
_entity.id
_entity.type
_entity.pdbx_description
1 polymer ?
#
loop_
_entity_poly.entity_id
_entity_poly.type
_entity_poly.pdbx_seq_one_letter_code
_entity_poly.pdbx_strand_id
1 'polypeptide(L)'
;MLDLISDYMEQCYFYISGNLVDTSLFLPYSMAMKLDYDNASALLSQLGNPTRLKIVRELVRVGNSGMAVGEIKKRLGTPNSTLSHHLNHLKNVGLVKQERESTVLRCFVDYQAIDAIVEFLTEECCVAEIKE
;
A
#
# COMPACT_ATOMS: atom_id res chain seq x y z
N MET A 1 23.88 -8.08 10.14
CA MET A 1 22.54 -7.61 10.53
C MET A 1 21.90 -6.70 9.50
N LEU A 2 22.67 -6.07 8.64
CA LEU A 2 22.18 -5.27 7.50
C LEU A 2 21.66 -6.15 6.34
N ASP A 3 22.10 -7.38 6.23
CA ASP A 3 21.78 -8.29 5.13
C ASP A 3 20.36 -8.85 5.19
N LEU A 4 19.76 -8.99 6.37
CA LEU A 4 18.41 -9.52 6.55
C LEU A 4 17.30 -8.55 6.11
N ILE A 5 17.52 -7.25 6.22
CA ILE A 5 16.56 -6.22 5.80
C ILE A 5 16.64 -6.03 4.28
N SER A 6 17.85 -6.07 3.73
CA SER A 6 18.08 -6.04 2.29
C SER A 6 17.47 -7.26 1.59
N ASP A 7 17.71 -8.47 2.13
CA ASP A 7 17.13 -9.71 1.62
C ASP A 7 15.60 -9.74 1.73
N TYR A 8 15.04 -9.18 2.81
CA TYR A 8 13.59 -9.12 2.99
C TYR A 8 12.93 -8.13 2.02
N MET A 9 13.58 -7.02 1.74
CA MET A 9 13.11 -6.04 0.76
C MET A 9 13.25 -6.56 -0.68
N GLU A 10 14.36 -7.23 -1.02
CA GLU A 10 14.51 -7.87 -2.33
C GLU A 10 13.51 -9.02 -2.52
N GLN A 11 13.24 -9.79 -1.50
CA GLN A 11 12.30 -10.91 -1.57
C GLN A 11 10.85 -10.45 -1.67
N CYS A 12 10.46 -9.37 -1.00
CA CYS A 12 9.15 -8.74 -1.20
C CYS A 12 9.02 -8.11 -2.59
N TYR A 13 10.08 -7.52 -3.10
CA TYR A 13 10.12 -6.94 -4.45
C TYR A 13 10.01 -8.01 -5.53
N PHE A 14 10.66 -9.15 -5.35
CA PHE A 14 10.59 -10.28 -6.27
C PHE A 14 9.20 -10.93 -6.32
N TYR A 15 8.47 -10.89 -5.21
CA TYR A 15 7.12 -11.45 -5.11
C TYR A 15 6.04 -10.54 -5.73
N ILE A 16 6.26 -9.23 -5.77
CA ILE A 16 5.32 -8.25 -6.30
C ILE A 16 5.43 -8.11 -7.82
N SER A 17 6.61 -8.31 -8.40
CA SER A 17 6.82 -8.04 -9.82
C SER A 17 6.66 -9.23 -10.75
N GLY A 18 6.45 -10.47 -10.29
CA GLY A 18 6.05 -11.68 -11.05
C GLY A 18 6.43 -11.79 -12.55
N ASN A 19 7.22 -10.86 -13.08
CA ASN A 19 7.73 -10.83 -14.43
C ASN A 19 9.22 -10.49 -14.40
N LEU A 20 10.00 -11.30 -15.09
CA LEU A 20 11.37 -10.99 -15.46
C LEU A 20 11.40 -9.61 -16.15
N VAL A 21 11.71 -8.58 -15.40
CA VAL A 21 11.99 -7.26 -15.98
C VAL A 21 13.50 -7.09 -16.01
N ASP A 22 13.99 -6.95 -17.22
CA ASP A 22 15.34 -6.56 -17.58
C ASP A 22 15.88 -5.49 -16.62
N THR A 23 16.96 -5.78 -15.93
CA THR A 23 17.64 -4.91 -14.97
C THR A 23 18.17 -3.61 -15.58
N SER A 24 18.02 -3.42 -16.88
CA SER A 24 18.44 -2.19 -17.58
C SER A 24 17.46 -1.03 -17.48
N LEU A 25 16.23 -1.27 -16.98
CA LEU A 25 15.20 -0.26 -16.76
C LEU A 25 15.03 0.12 -15.29
N PHE A 26 16.02 -0.14 -14.47
CA PHE A 26 16.07 0.37 -13.11
C PHE A 26 16.28 1.89 -13.13
N LEU A 27 15.24 2.60 -13.57
CA LEU A 27 15.10 4.01 -13.20
C LEU A 27 15.05 4.04 -11.67
N PRO A 28 15.86 4.87 -11.03
CA PRO A 28 15.90 4.87 -9.58
C PRO A 28 14.49 5.14 -9.06
N TYR A 29 13.99 4.24 -8.23
CA TYR A 29 12.76 4.32 -7.45
C TYR A 29 12.62 5.65 -6.66
N SER A 30 13.63 6.46 -6.72
CA SER A 30 13.78 7.79 -6.14
C SER A 30 12.83 8.87 -6.70
N MET A 31 11.96 8.54 -7.66
CA MET A 31 10.88 9.43 -8.10
C MET A 31 9.52 9.10 -7.47
N ALA A 32 9.46 8.20 -6.50
CA ALA A 32 8.29 8.04 -5.65
C ALA A 32 8.02 9.37 -4.94
N MET A 33 6.77 9.79 -4.92
CA MET A 33 6.33 11.03 -4.26
C MET A 33 6.93 11.08 -2.86
N LYS A 34 7.90 11.98 -2.65
CA LYS A 34 8.44 12.22 -1.32
C LYS A 34 7.30 12.74 -0.45
N LEU A 35 6.89 11.93 0.53
CA LEU A 35 5.85 12.33 1.46
C LEU A 35 6.40 13.39 2.43
N ASP A 36 5.60 14.40 2.67
CA ASP A 36 5.80 15.30 3.81
C ASP A 36 5.06 14.76 5.05
N TYR A 37 5.27 15.37 6.21
CA TYR A 37 4.65 14.96 7.47
C TYR A 37 3.13 15.01 7.45
N ASP A 38 2.54 16.00 6.77
CA ASP A 38 1.09 16.16 6.70
C ASP A 38 0.45 15.05 5.87
N ASN A 39 1.01 14.77 4.69
CA ASN A 39 0.53 13.69 3.83
C ASN A 39 0.79 12.32 4.45
N ALA A 40 1.95 12.08 5.03
CA ALA A 40 2.26 10.83 5.73
C ALA A 40 1.31 10.58 6.91
N SER A 41 1.06 11.61 7.73
CA SER A 41 0.14 11.49 8.86
C SER A 41 -1.31 11.26 8.42
N ALA A 42 -1.74 11.85 7.31
CA ALA A 42 -3.06 11.61 6.74
C ALA A 42 -3.24 10.14 6.32
N LEU A 43 -2.25 9.57 5.62
CA LEU A 43 -2.24 8.15 5.23
C LEU A 43 -2.27 7.23 6.44
N LEU A 44 -1.38 7.47 7.41
CA LEU A 44 -1.27 6.67 8.63
C LEU A 44 -2.53 6.77 9.50
N SER A 45 -3.17 7.93 9.57
CA SER A 45 -4.44 8.13 10.27
C SER A 45 -5.55 7.23 9.69
N GLN A 46 -5.58 7.06 8.38
CA GLN A 46 -6.55 6.14 7.77
C GLN A 46 -6.24 4.69 8.09
N LEU A 47 -4.98 4.29 8.08
CA LEU A 47 -4.53 2.94 8.45
C LEU A 47 -4.66 2.66 9.95
N GLY A 48 -4.74 3.67 10.78
CA GLY A 48 -4.96 3.55 12.23
C GLY A 48 -6.34 3.01 12.62
N ASN A 49 -7.31 2.95 11.69
CA ASN A 49 -8.60 2.33 11.93
C ASN A 49 -8.54 0.82 11.60
N PRO A 50 -8.94 -0.09 12.54
CA PRO A 50 -8.78 -1.52 12.34
C PRO A 50 -9.57 -2.07 11.14
N THR A 51 -10.74 -1.54 10.84
CA THR A 51 -11.53 -1.99 9.68
C THR A 51 -10.87 -1.58 8.38
N ARG A 52 -10.39 -0.34 8.28
CA ARG A 52 -9.66 0.14 7.10
C ARG A 52 -8.36 -0.63 6.89
N LEU A 53 -7.63 -0.90 7.98
CA LEU A 53 -6.42 -1.72 7.90
C LEU A 53 -6.71 -3.12 7.38
N LYS A 54 -7.79 -3.77 7.83
CA LYS A 54 -8.22 -5.07 7.30
C LYS A 54 -8.54 -5.01 5.81
N ILE A 55 -9.24 -3.97 5.35
CA ILE A 55 -9.55 -3.77 3.91
C ILE A 55 -8.24 -3.71 3.11
N VAL A 56 -7.32 -2.86 3.51
CA VAL A 56 -6.02 -2.71 2.81
C VAL A 56 -5.26 -4.03 2.80
N ARG A 57 -5.20 -4.75 3.92
CA ARG A 57 -4.54 -6.05 4.02
C ARG A 57 -5.15 -7.11 3.10
N GLU A 58 -6.48 -7.15 2.99
CA GLU A 58 -7.15 -8.07 2.05
C GLU A 58 -6.84 -7.71 0.59
N LEU A 59 -6.82 -6.42 0.25
CA LEU A 59 -6.45 -5.96 -1.10
C LEU A 59 -4.99 -6.26 -1.45
N VAL A 60 -4.07 -6.08 -0.50
CA VAL A 60 -2.65 -6.47 -0.66
C VAL A 60 -2.52 -7.97 -0.95
N ARG A 61 -3.28 -8.81 -0.25
CA ARG A 61 -3.24 -10.28 -0.41
C ARG A 61 -3.70 -10.75 -1.79
N VAL A 62 -4.65 -10.08 -2.41
CA VAL A 62 -5.11 -10.43 -3.77
C VAL A 62 -4.26 -9.81 -4.86
N GLY A 63 -3.45 -8.81 -4.54
CA GLY A 63 -2.52 -8.19 -5.48
C GLY A 63 -3.20 -7.39 -6.59
N ASN A 64 -2.59 -7.40 -7.76
CA ASN A 64 -3.02 -6.60 -8.90
C ASN A 64 -4.38 -6.97 -9.50
N SER A 65 -4.94 -8.13 -9.16
CA SER A 65 -6.28 -8.52 -9.62
C SER A 65 -7.39 -7.72 -8.93
N GLY A 66 -7.09 -7.09 -7.80
CA GLY A 66 -8.07 -6.35 -7.01
C GLY A 66 -9.19 -7.23 -6.47
N MET A 67 -10.15 -6.62 -5.79
CA MET A 67 -11.28 -7.32 -5.19
C MET A 67 -12.58 -6.53 -5.39
N ALA A 68 -13.63 -7.22 -5.77
CA ALA A 68 -14.96 -6.61 -5.85
C ALA A 68 -15.47 -6.16 -4.48
N VAL A 69 -16.17 -5.02 -4.41
CA VAL A 69 -16.72 -4.50 -3.16
C VAL A 69 -17.62 -5.53 -2.46
N GLY A 70 -18.41 -6.30 -3.22
CA GLY A 70 -19.25 -7.38 -2.68
C GLY A 70 -18.45 -8.51 -2.03
N GLU A 71 -17.26 -8.80 -2.52
CA GLU A 71 -16.37 -9.80 -1.94
C GLU A 71 -15.71 -9.28 -0.65
N ILE A 72 -15.27 -8.02 -0.64
CA ILE A 72 -14.74 -7.36 0.56
C ILE A 72 -15.79 -7.41 1.67
N LYS A 73 -17.05 -7.07 1.33
CA LYS A 73 -18.18 -7.16 2.26
C LYS A 73 -18.33 -8.56 2.88
N LYS A 74 -18.30 -9.59 2.05
CA LYS A 74 -18.43 -10.99 2.52
C LYS A 74 -17.31 -11.36 3.48
N ARG A 75 -16.06 -11.01 3.14
CA ARG A 75 -14.89 -11.36 3.95
C ARG A 75 -14.86 -10.65 5.30
N LEU A 76 -15.29 -9.40 5.32
CA LEU A 76 -15.23 -8.58 6.54
C LEU A 76 -16.51 -8.61 7.36
N GLY A 77 -17.61 -9.13 6.82
CA GLY A 77 -18.92 -9.12 7.49
C GLY A 77 -19.46 -7.72 7.77
N THR A 78 -19.05 -6.72 6.98
CA THR A 78 -19.37 -5.31 7.22
C THR A 78 -20.60 -4.88 6.41
N PRO A 79 -21.55 -4.08 6.98
CA PRO A 79 -22.66 -3.52 6.23
C PRO A 79 -22.21 -2.63 5.06
N ASN A 80 -23.02 -2.59 3.99
CA ASN A 80 -22.67 -1.82 2.78
C ASN A 80 -22.37 -0.35 3.04
N SER A 81 -23.20 0.33 3.83
CA SER A 81 -23.03 1.76 4.14
C SER A 81 -21.71 2.02 4.88
N THR A 82 -21.40 1.18 5.85
CA THR A 82 -20.16 1.26 6.63
C THR A 82 -18.94 0.96 5.77
N LEU A 83 -19.01 -0.08 4.92
CA LEU A 83 -17.93 -0.41 3.99
C LEU A 83 -17.67 0.71 2.99
N SER A 84 -18.72 1.28 2.39
CA SER A 84 -18.60 2.41 1.46
C SER A 84 -17.94 3.62 2.12
N HIS A 85 -18.28 3.90 3.38
CA HIS A 85 -17.67 4.97 4.17
C HIS A 85 -16.16 4.74 4.36
N HIS A 86 -15.76 3.53 4.76
CA HIS A 86 -14.34 3.19 4.92
C HIS A 86 -13.57 3.22 3.60
N LEU A 87 -14.16 2.72 2.51
CA LEU A 87 -13.55 2.79 1.19
C LEU A 87 -13.37 4.23 0.70
N ASN A 88 -14.33 5.12 0.96
CA ASN A 88 -14.21 6.53 0.62
C ASN A 88 -13.06 7.21 1.38
N HIS A 89 -12.88 6.93 2.65
CA HIS A 89 -11.74 7.43 3.41
C HIS A 89 -10.40 6.98 2.83
N LEU A 90 -10.29 5.70 2.47
CA LEU A 90 -9.07 5.15 1.86
C LEU A 90 -8.80 5.74 0.47
N LYS A 91 -9.85 5.97 -0.32
CA LYS A 91 -9.74 6.62 -1.64
C LYS A 91 -9.29 8.06 -1.53
N ASN A 92 -9.85 8.82 -0.59
CA ASN A 92 -9.56 10.25 -0.43
C ASN A 92 -8.08 10.51 -0.13
N VAL A 93 -7.40 9.59 0.52
CA VAL A 93 -5.95 9.70 0.79
C VAL A 93 -5.09 8.95 -0.23
N GLY A 94 -5.68 8.34 -1.25
CA GLY A 94 -4.96 7.65 -2.32
C GLY A 94 -4.43 6.26 -1.98
N LEU A 95 -4.87 5.64 -0.88
CA LEU A 95 -4.48 4.26 -0.52
C LEU A 95 -5.20 3.20 -1.34
N VAL A 96 -6.41 3.48 -1.80
CA VAL A 96 -7.24 2.57 -2.57
C VAL A 96 -7.75 3.27 -3.82
N LYS A 97 -7.71 2.57 -4.95
CA LYS A 97 -8.35 2.96 -6.21
C LYS A 97 -9.57 2.09 -6.44
N GLN A 98 -10.59 2.65 -7.10
CA GLN A 98 -11.77 1.92 -7.52
C GLN A 98 -11.97 2.07 -9.02
N GLU A 99 -12.21 0.96 -9.68
CA GLU A 99 -12.54 0.91 -11.10
C GLU A 99 -13.85 0.18 -11.31
N ARG A 100 -14.64 0.63 -12.27
CA ARG A 100 -15.89 -0.01 -12.63
C ARG A 100 -15.67 -0.94 -13.82
N GLU A 101 -15.89 -2.22 -13.58
CA GLU A 101 -15.91 -3.26 -14.60
C GLU A 101 -17.37 -3.66 -14.85
N SER A 102 -18.02 -3.08 -15.86
CA SER A 102 -19.45 -3.28 -16.14
C SER A 102 -20.32 -2.89 -14.94
N THR A 103 -20.97 -3.85 -14.28
CA THR A 103 -21.81 -3.64 -13.09
C THR A 103 -21.05 -3.80 -11.76
N VAL A 104 -19.81 -4.27 -11.83
CA VAL A 104 -18.99 -4.57 -10.65
C VAL A 104 -18.04 -3.42 -10.36
N LEU A 105 -18.00 -2.98 -9.11
CA LEU A 105 -17.02 -2.03 -8.61
C LEU A 105 -15.87 -2.80 -7.95
N ARG A 106 -14.67 -2.69 -8.54
CA ARG A 106 -13.47 -3.37 -8.09
C ARG A 106 -12.51 -2.41 -7.41
N CYS A 107 -11.95 -2.83 -6.29
CA CYS A 107 -11.00 -2.07 -5.49
C CYS A 107 -9.59 -2.64 -5.66
N PHE A 108 -8.62 -1.73 -5.69
CA PHE A 108 -7.19 -2.03 -5.78
C PHE A 108 -6.45 -1.21 -4.73
N VAL A 109 -5.42 -1.79 -4.14
CA VAL A 109 -4.49 -1.01 -3.32
C VAL A 109 -3.55 -0.21 -4.23
N ASP A 110 -3.22 1.01 -3.83
CA ASP A 110 -2.13 1.76 -4.46
C ASP A 110 -0.81 1.41 -3.76
N TYR A 111 -0.02 0.56 -4.42
CA TYR A 111 1.28 0.12 -3.87
C TYR A 111 2.27 1.27 -3.75
N GLN A 112 2.20 2.28 -4.63
CA GLN A 112 3.07 3.46 -4.52
C GLN A 112 2.82 4.23 -3.22
N ALA A 113 1.55 4.32 -2.78
CA ALA A 113 1.21 4.95 -1.52
C ALA A 113 1.72 4.13 -0.31
N ILE A 114 1.62 2.80 -0.37
CA ILE A 114 2.15 1.92 0.68
C ILE A 114 3.67 2.03 0.77
N ASP A 115 4.35 1.94 -0.36
CA ASP A 115 5.81 2.03 -0.43
C ASP A 115 6.31 3.39 0.07
N ALA A 116 5.63 4.47 -0.31
CA ALA A 116 5.95 5.82 0.15
C ALA A 116 5.85 5.97 1.68
N ILE A 117 4.87 5.32 2.33
CA ILE A 117 4.76 5.30 3.80
C ILE A 117 5.95 4.55 4.42
N VAL A 118 6.27 3.38 3.88
CA VAL A 118 7.39 2.56 4.38
C VAL A 118 8.70 3.32 4.24
N GLU A 119 8.95 3.93 3.07
CA GLU A 119 10.13 4.75 2.82
C GLU A 119 10.20 5.94 3.79
N PHE A 120 9.11 6.68 3.94
CA PHE A 120 9.05 7.82 4.86
C PHE A 120 9.39 7.43 6.31
N LEU A 121 8.87 6.29 6.79
CA LEU A 121 9.10 5.83 8.15
C LEU A 121 10.53 5.32 8.39
N THR A 122 11.21 4.88 7.34
CA THR A 122 12.57 4.31 7.40
C THR A 122 13.63 5.26 6.84
N GLU A 123 13.23 6.41 6.30
CA GLU A 123 14.14 7.44 5.80
C GLU A 123 15.12 7.86 6.92
N GLU A 124 16.39 8.00 6.57
CA GLU A 124 17.46 8.39 7.51
C GLU A 124 17.63 7.42 8.70
N CYS A 125 17.26 6.16 8.52
CA CYS A 125 17.48 5.15 9.56
C CYS A 125 18.95 5.09 9.95
N CYS A 126 19.24 5.11 11.28
CA CYS A 126 20.57 4.95 11.87
C CYS A 126 21.60 6.05 11.54
N VAL A 127 21.19 7.16 10.96
CA VAL A 127 22.12 8.28 10.64
C VAL A 127 22.82 8.83 11.89
N ALA A 128 22.14 8.77 13.05
CA ALA A 128 22.71 9.25 14.31
C ALA A 128 23.83 8.35 14.86
N GLU A 129 23.90 7.08 14.44
CA GLU A 129 24.92 6.13 14.90
C GLU A 129 26.27 6.27 14.15
N ILE A 130 26.28 7.00 13.02
CA ILE A 130 27.46 7.15 12.16
C ILE A 130 28.35 8.36 12.59
N LYS A 131 27.98 9.09 13.64
CA LYS A 131 28.70 10.27 14.12
C LYS A 131 29.78 9.94 15.17
N GLU A 132 30.52 8.90 14.97
CA GLU A 132 31.77 8.72 15.72
C GLU A 132 32.99 8.75 14.81
#